data_271cc6a155571d079849239941d346e2
#
_entry.id   271cc6a155571d079849239941d346e2
#
_cell.length_a   1.000
_cell.length_b   1.000
_cell.length_c   1.000
_cell.angle_alpha   90.00
_cell.angle_beta   90.00
_cell.angle_gamma   90.00
#
_symmetry.space_group_name_H-M   'P 1'
#
loop_
_entity.id
_entity.type
_entity.pdbx_description
1 polymer ?
#
loop_
_entity_poly.entity_id
_entity_poly.type
_entity_poly.pdbx_seq_one_letter_code
_entity_poly.pdbx_strand_id
1 'polypeptide(L)'
;MPPSPTAREELARCKQANVMLARVAGSLYWMSRYLERAENQARLIDVNLQLLLDFGHVTDEQLKAHWLPIVRSSGDEEQFFQLYTTADSESVMEFMTFRLENPNSLLCCVSNARENARQVRDQISSEMWEVLNDAYHFIQGPGARKAWDEGASAFYDQIKCFSHLFQGITVSTFSRSEGSEFIQFGKYLERADQITRLLDIKYHILLPNAADVGGAVDTAQWHAVLRSASALEAYRRYYVADVFYKKVVEFLIFDDSFPRTLRFCAEEMNHCIQLITEAAPEKEVIAPAIERFEAFLARLSNLHVEDVFTHGLHEFLDEAQVEVGNIGGHLYSTYMYFPPVDLQAEIRFHQQQEQQQQ
;
A
#
# COMPACT_ATOMS: atom_id res chain seq x y z
N MET A 1 -49.01 13.08 -22.97
CA MET A 1 -48.25 12.32 -21.94
C MET A 1 -46.82 12.28 -22.40
N PRO A 2 -45.85 12.67 -21.60
CA PRO A 2 -44.43 12.50 -21.95
C PRO A 2 -44.13 10.99 -21.98
N PRO A 3 -43.25 10.52 -22.86
CA PRO A 3 -42.85 9.11 -22.93
C PRO A 3 -42.21 8.66 -21.59
N SER A 4 -42.54 7.43 -21.17
CA SER A 4 -41.90 6.83 -19.97
C SER A 4 -40.40 6.67 -20.22
N PRO A 5 -39.56 6.95 -19.21
CA PRO A 5 -38.12 6.77 -19.36
C PRO A 5 -37.80 5.33 -19.72
N THR A 6 -36.85 5.13 -20.62
CA THR A 6 -36.39 3.78 -20.98
C THR A 6 -35.68 3.15 -19.80
N ALA A 7 -35.66 1.82 -19.70
CA ALA A 7 -34.94 1.11 -18.63
C ALA A 7 -33.44 1.52 -18.53
N ARG A 8 -32.85 2.00 -19.64
CA ARG A 8 -31.50 2.58 -19.65
C ARG A 8 -31.42 3.95 -18.99
N GLU A 9 -32.48 4.80 -19.15
CA GLU A 9 -32.56 6.11 -18.51
C GLU A 9 -32.84 5.99 -17.02
N GLU A 10 -33.66 5.00 -16.61
CA GLU A 10 -33.87 4.65 -15.20
C GLU A 10 -32.58 4.13 -14.57
N LEU A 11 -31.85 3.25 -15.25
CA LEU A 11 -30.56 2.75 -14.77
C LEU A 11 -29.49 3.87 -14.69
N ALA A 12 -29.51 4.81 -15.64
CA ALA A 12 -28.62 5.98 -15.61
C ALA A 12 -28.99 6.93 -14.46
N ARG A 13 -30.27 7.16 -14.21
CA ARG A 13 -30.75 7.96 -13.06
C ARG A 13 -30.42 7.31 -11.74
N CYS A 14 -30.57 5.99 -11.62
CA CYS A 14 -30.15 5.23 -10.43
C CYS A 14 -28.64 5.30 -10.20
N LYS A 15 -27.84 5.32 -11.26
CA LYS A 15 -26.38 5.54 -11.15
C LYS A 15 -26.02 6.95 -10.74
N GLN A 16 -26.74 7.98 -11.23
CA GLN A 16 -26.53 9.39 -10.85
C GLN A 16 -27.05 9.73 -9.43
N ALA A 17 -27.98 8.96 -8.89
CA ALA A 17 -28.54 9.20 -7.55
C ALA A 17 -27.70 8.59 -6.41
N ASN A 18 -26.68 7.79 -6.70
CA ASN A 18 -25.85 7.11 -5.72
C ASN A 18 -24.46 7.76 -5.64
N VAL A 19 -24.39 8.98 -5.14
CA VAL A 19 -23.12 9.51 -4.60
C VAL A 19 -22.75 8.63 -3.41
N MET A 20 -21.58 7.98 -3.50
CA MET A 20 -21.11 7.12 -2.42
C MET A 20 -20.88 7.94 -1.15
N LEU A 21 -21.37 7.44 0.00
CA LEU A 21 -21.12 8.10 1.27
C LEU A 21 -19.61 8.13 1.56
N ALA A 22 -19.07 9.27 1.95
CA ALA A 22 -17.66 9.48 2.24
C ALA A 22 -17.08 8.40 3.19
N ARG A 23 -17.86 7.98 4.19
CA ARG A 23 -17.48 6.89 5.11
C ARG A 23 -17.32 5.55 4.40
N VAL A 24 -18.16 5.24 3.41
CA VAL A 24 -18.08 4.00 2.63
C VAL A 24 -16.85 4.03 1.74
N ALA A 25 -16.63 5.12 1.01
CA ALA A 25 -15.44 5.34 0.19
C ALA A 25 -14.15 5.19 1.02
N GLY A 26 -14.09 5.85 2.18
CA GLY A 26 -12.97 5.77 3.10
C GLY A 26 -12.72 4.36 3.62
N SER A 27 -13.77 3.62 3.99
CA SER A 27 -13.61 2.24 4.47
C SER A 27 -13.13 1.29 3.37
N LEU A 28 -13.62 1.40 2.14
CA LEU A 28 -13.16 0.60 1.00
C LEU A 28 -11.68 0.89 0.67
N TYR A 29 -11.31 2.17 0.65
CA TYR A 29 -9.94 2.62 0.43
C TYR A 29 -8.98 2.09 1.50
N TRP A 30 -9.29 2.30 2.78
CA TRP A 30 -8.42 1.86 3.86
C TRP A 30 -8.35 0.35 4.02
N MET A 31 -9.45 -0.37 3.80
CA MET A 31 -9.49 -1.83 3.75
C MET A 31 -8.45 -2.36 2.77
N SER A 32 -8.44 -1.83 1.55
CA SER A 32 -7.52 -2.24 0.50
C SER A 32 -6.06 -1.87 0.84
N ARG A 33 -5.82 -0.66 1.33
CA ARG A 33 -4.49 -0.21 1.74
C ARG A 33 -3.88 -1.08 2.84
N TYR A 34 -4.64 -1.34 3.90
CA TYR A 34 -4.13 -2.16 5.01
C TYR A 34 -3.82 -3.59 4.58
N LEU A 35 -4.63 -4.18 3.72
CA LEU A 35 -4.38 -5.54 3.24
C LEU A 35 -3.14 -5.60 2.33
N GLU A 36 -2.97 -4.64 1.42
CA GLU A 36 -1.78 -4.56 0.56
C GLU A 36 -0.52 -4.28 1.39
N ARG A 37 -0.62 -3.43 2.43
CA ARG A 37 0.48 -3.20 3.38
C ARG A 37 0.86 -4.47 4.11
N ALA A 38 -0.10 -5.24 4.60
CA ALA A 38 0.16 -6.52 5.25
C ALA A 38 0.88 -7.50 4.31
N GLU A 39 0.46 -7.60 3.06
CA GLU A 39 1.12 -8.46 2.07
C GLU A 39 2.56 -8.04 1.81
N ASN A 40 2.77 -6.74 1.54
CA ASN A 40 4.11 -6.21 1.23
C ASN A 40 5.07 -6.41 2.41
N GLN A 41 4.59 -6.19 3.63
CA GLN A 41 5.37 -6.36 4.84
C GLN A 41 5.71 -7.84 5.11
N ALA A 42 4.73 -8.74 4.97
CA ALA A 42 4.96 -10.18 5.09
C ALA A 42 6.03 -10.64 4.09
N ARG A 43 5.96 -10.16 2.86
CA ARG A 43 6.93 -10.47 1.80
C ARG A 43 8.31 -9.91 2.11
N LEU A 44 8.40 -8.66 2.56
CA LEU A 44 9.66 -8.00 2.90
C LEU A 44 10.38 -8.77 4.02
N ILE A 45 9.67 -9.13 5.09
CA ILE A 45 10.23 -9.88 6.22
C ILE A 45 10.70 -11.27 5.75
N ASP A 46 9.86 -12.01 5.05
CA ASP A 46 10.15 -13.37 4.59
C ASP A 46 11.38 -13.41 3.67
N VAL A 47 11.46 -12.51 2.69
CA VAL A 47 12.60 -12.42 1.77
C VAL A 47 13.89 -12.08 2.50
N ASN A 48 13.84 -11.16 3.48
CA ASN A 48 15.02 -10.79 4.25
C ASN A 48 15.46 -11.90 5.21
N LEU A 49 14.52 -12.65 5.76
CA LEU A 49 14.82 -13.85 6.55
C LEU A 49 15.56 -14.90 5.69
N GLN A 50 15.06 -15.17 4.49
CA GLN A 50 15.69 -16.12 3.56
C GLN A 50 17.07 -15.66 3.10
N LEU A 51 17.24 -14.36 2.81
CA LEU A 51 18.53 -13.80 2.41
C LEU A 51 19.62 -14.02 3.47
N LEU A 52 19.28 -13.87 4.75
CA LEU A 52 20.21 -14.13 5.85
C LEU A 52 20.57 -15.61 6.01
N LEU A 53 19.64 -16.50 5.75
CA LEU A 53 19.92 -17.94 5.75
C LEU A 53 20.89 -18.34 4.63
N ASP A 54 20.81 -17.67 3.48
CA ASP A 54 21.69 -17.91 2.34
C ASP A 54 23.14 -17.44 2.61
N PHE A 55 23.36 -16.42 3.44
CA PHE A 55 24.70 -15.89 3.74
C PHE A 55 25.51 -16.72 4.76
N GLY A 56 24.92 -17.65 5.49
CA GLY A 56 25.54 -18.69 6.30
C GLY A 56 26.46 -18.26 7.45
N HIS A 57 27.26 -17.21 7.32
CA HIS A 57 28.18 -16.63 8.32
C HIS A 57 28.15 -15.11 8.25
N VAL A 58 27.17 -14.51 8.91
CA VAL A 58 27.05 -13.05 9.04
C VAL A 58 27.40 -12.66 10.49
N THR A 59 28.18 -11.61 10.67
CA THR A 59 28.47 -11.10 12.02
C THR A 59 27.24 -10.41 12.61
N ASP A 60 27.17 -10.32 13.94
CA ASP A 60 26.07 -9.63 14.63
C ASP A 60 25.90 -8.16 14.18
N GLU A 61 27.00 -7.49 13.82
CA GLU A 61 26.97 -6.12 13.29
C GLU A 61 26.33 -6.05 11.90
N GLN A 62 26.65 -7.01 11.05
CA GLN A 62 26.05 -7.12 9.70
C GLN A 62 24.56 -7.48 9.80
N LEU A 63 24.15 -8.34 10.73
CA LEU A 63 22.76 -8.66 11.01
C LEU A 63 21.97 -7.41 11.40
N LYS A 64 22.49 -6.61 12.35
CA LYS A 64 21.86 -5.35 12.78
C LYS A 64 21.76 -4.34 11.63
N ALA A 65 22.83 -4.18 10.87
CA ALA A 65 22.85 -3.29 9.71
C ALA A 65 21.85 -3.69 8.63
N HIS A 66 21.44 -4.95 8.60
CA HIS A 66 20.47 -5.47 7.64
C HIS A 66 19.02 -5.24 8.06
N TRP A 67 18.68 -5.43 9.34
CA TRP A 67 17.30 -5.36 9.83
C TRP A 67 16.82 -3.93 10.13
N LEU A 68 17.71 -3.06 10.60
CA LEU A 68 17.35 -1.68 10.97
C LEU A 68 16.74 -0.86 9.80
N PRO A 69 17.26 -0.93 8.55
CA PRO A 69 16.65 -0.23 7.42
C PRO A 69 15.19 -0.63 7.15
N ILE A 70 14.79 -1.87 7.48
CA ILE A 70 13.41 -2.34 7.34
C ILE A 70 12.48 -1.57 8.29
N VAL A 71 12.90 -1.40 9.55
CA VAL A 71 12.15 -0.59 10.52
C VAL A 71 12.10 0.88 10.12
N ARG A 72 13.22 1.43 9.63
CA ARG A 72 13.30 2.81 9.16
C ARG A 72 12.36 3.10 7.99
N SER A 73 12.28 2.17 7.05
CA SER A 73 11.43 2.34 5.87
C SER A 73 9.93 2.44 6.18
N SER A 74 9.49 1.85 7.30
CA SER A 74 8.10 1.99 7.77
C SER A 74 7.85 3.31 8.54
N GLY A 75 8.92 4.02 8.93
CA GLY A 75 8.84 5.23 9.76
C GLY A 75 8.67 4.96 11.25
N ASP A 76 8.83 3.71 11.69
CA ASP A 76 8.51 3.26 13.05
C ASP A 76 9.76 3.11 13.95
N GLU A 77 10.90 3.72 13.58
CA GLU A 77 12.17 3.57 14.30
C GLU A 77 12.08 4.04 15.76
N GLU A 78 11.41 5.15 16.02
CA GLU A 78 11.24 5.69 17.36
C GLU A 78 10.45 4.73 18.25
N GLN A 79 9.32 4.24 17.76
CA GLN A 79 8.48 3.28 18.46
C GLN A 79 9.20 1.95 18.69
N PHE A 80 10.01 1.52 17.73
CA PHE A 80 10.82 0.32 17.86
C PHE A 80 11.81 0.43 19.01
N PHE A 81 12.58 1.52 19.10
CA PHE A 81 13.58 1.70 20.16
C PHE A 81 13.00 2.04 21.53
N GLN A 82 11.68 2.33 21.61
CA GLN A 82 10.99 2.34 22.90
C GLN A 82 10.78 0.94 23.49
N LEU A 83 10.75 -0.10 22.64
CA LEU A 83 10.47 -1.48 23.05
C LEU A 83 11.73 -2.37 23.04
N TYR A 84 12.67 -2.10 22.15
CA TYR A 84 13.84 -2.93 21.91
C TYR A 84 15.12 -2.11 21.92
N THR A 85 16.21 -2.71 22.40
CA THR A 85 17.53 -2.05 22.43
C THR A 85 18.36 -2.31 21.17
N THR A 86 18.06 -3.39 20.45
CA THR A 86 18.79 -3.83 19.26
C THR A 86 17.85 -4.28 18.17
N ALA A 87 18.19 -3.95 16.90
CA ALA A 87 17.47 -4.41 15.73
C ALA A 87 18.12 -5.70 15.20
N ASP A 88 17.67 -6.83 15.71
CA ASP A 88 18.02 -8.16 15.20
C ASP A 88 16.80 -8.83 14.55
N SER A 89 16.97 -10.04 14.03
CA SER A 89 15.90 -10.75 13.34
C SER A 89 14.67 -10.98 14.23
N GLU A 90 14.89 -11.37 15.50
CA GLU A 90 13.80 -11.71 16.43
C GLU A 90 13.00 -10.45 16.80
N SER A 91 13.69 -9.40 17.25
CA SER A 91 13.06 -8.15 17.67
C SER A 91 12.33 -7.45 16.53
N VAL A 92 12.92 -7.39 15.33
CA VAL A 92 12.28 -6.74 14.17
C VAL A 92 11.10 -7.56 13.66
N MET A 93 11.25 -8.88 13.51
CA MET A 93 10.15 -9.74 13.08
C MET A 93 8.99 -9.72 14.08
N GLU A 94 9.26 -9.75 15.37
CA GLU A 94 8.25 -9.61 16.43
C GLU A 94 7.52 -8.26 16.34
N PHE A 95 8.27 -7.16 16.23
CA PHE A 95 7.76 -5.80 16.15
C PHE A 95 6.86 -5.60 14.91
N MET A 96 7.32 -6.07 13.77
CA MET A 96 6.62 -5.92 12.49
C MET A 96 5.43 -6.88 12.34
N THR A 97 5.38 -7.97 13.12
CA THR A 97 4.33 -8.99 12.98
C THR A 97 3.23 -8.83 14.03
N PHE A 98 3.57 -8.73 15.33
CA PHE A 98 2.59 -8.90 16.38
C PHE A 98 2.40 -7.70 17.32
N ARG A 99 3.29 -6.69 17.30
CA ARG A 99 3.20 -5.59 18.26
C ARG A 99 2.06 -4.64 17.93
N LEU A 100 1.19 -4.43 18.92
CA LEU A 100 0.08 -3.46 18.84
C LEU A 100 0.58 -2.01 18.91
N GLU A 101 1.72 -1.79 19.53
CA GLU A 101 2.40 -0.50 19.61
C GLU A 101 2.89 -0.04 18.23
N ASN A 102 3.07 -0.98 17.30
CA ASN A 102 3.33 -0.69 15.90
C ASN A 102 2.02 -0.68 15.09
N PRO A 103 1.49 0.49 14.71
CA PRO A 103 0.25 0.58 13.93
C PRO A 103 0.37 -0.03 12.52
N ASN A 104 1.60 -0.23 12.05
CA ASN A 104 1.91 -0.86 10.78
C ASN A 104 2.19 -2.37 10.91
N SER A 105 2.17 -2.98 12.12
CA SER A 105 2.37 -4.43 12.25
C SER A 105 1.34 -5.23 11.44
N LEU A 106 1.69 -6.44 11.04
CA LEU A 106 0.78 -7.34 10.32
C LEU A 106 -0.53 -7.53 11.07
N LEU A 107 -0.45 -7.70 12.40
CA LEU A 107 -1.62 -7.82 13.28
C LEU A 107 -2.52 -6.59 13.19
N CYS A 108 -1.96 -5.38 13.29
CA CYS A 108 -2.71 -4.13 13.19
C CYS A 108 -3.27 -3.93 11.78
N CYS A 109 -2.50 -4.19 10.74
CA CYS A 109 -2.94 -4.04 9.36
C CYS A 109 -4.12 -4.98 9.05
N VAL A 110 -4.03 -6.27 9.36
CA VAL A 110 -5.13 -7.22 9.12
C VAL A 110 -6.35 -6.88 9.97
N SER A 111 -6.16 -6.46 11.22
CA SER A 111 -7.26 -6.04 12.10
C SER A 111 -7.98 -4.82 11.56
N ASN A 112 -7.23 -3.81 11.10
CA ASN A 112 -7.78 -2.58 10.51
C ASN A 112 -8.46 -2.84 9.16
N ALA A 113 -7.91 -3.73 8.32
CA ALA A 113 -8.56 -4.14 7.06
C ALA A 113 -9.93 -4.77 7.35
N ARG A 114 -9.98 -5.71 8.28
CA ARG A 114 -11.24 -6.35 8.71
C ARG A 114 -12.23 -5.36 9.32
N GLU A 115 -11.77 -4.43 10.15
CA GLU A 115 -12.66 -3.44 10.78
C GLU A 115 -13.29 -2.52 9.73
N ASN A 116 -12.50 -2.06 8.74
CA ASN A 116 -13.03 -1.31 7.61
C ASN A 116 -14.04 -2.13 6.80
N ALA A 117 -13.75 -3.40 6.52
CA ALA A 117 -14.70 -4.31 5.86
C ALA A 117 -16.00 -4.48 6.65
N ARG A 118 -15.93 -4.55 7.99
CA ARG A 118 -17.10 -4.64 8.86
C ARG A 118 -18.02 -3.43 8.74
N GLN A 119 -17.45 -2.23 8.57
CA GLN A 119 -18.22 -0.99 8.41
C GLN A 119 -18.98 -0.91 7.08
N VAL A 120 -18.53 -1.64 6.06
CA VAL A 120 -19.12 -1.67 4.71
C VAL A 120 -19.59 -3.07 4.32
N ARG A 121 -20.00 -3.87 5.29
CA ARG A 121 -20.38 -5.28 5.11
C ARG A 121 -21.51 -5.46 4.08
N ASP A 122 -22.39 -4.50 3.97
CA ASP A 122 -23.51 -4.44 3.01
C ASP A 122 -23.08 -4.02 1.60
N GLN A 123 -21.86 -3.49 1.43
CA GLN A 123 -21.33 -3.02 0.15
C GLN A 123 -20.36 -4.03 -0.49
N ILE A 124 -19.78 -4.94 0.27
CA ILE A 124 -18.82 -5.94 -0.21
C ILE A 124 -19.47 -7.32 -0.36
N SER A 125 -18.87 -8.21 -1.16
CA SER A 125 -19.38 -9.58 -1.27
C SER A 125 -19.13 -10.39 0.02
N SER A 126 -19.94 -11.44 0.22
CA SER A 126 -19.74 -12.35 1.36
C SER A 126 -18.37 -12.98 1.36
N GLU A 127 -17.87 -13.35 0.18
CA GLU A 127 -16.55 -13.96 -0.01
C GLU A 127 -15.41 -12.99 0.34
N MET A 128 -15.51 -11.70 -0.01
CA MET A 128 -14.54 -10.68 0.41
C MET A 128 -14.49 -10.56 1.94
N TRP A 129 -15.64 -10.56 2.59
CA TRP A 129 -15.72 -10.54 4.05
C TRP A 129 -15.10 -11.78 4.69
N GLU A 130 -15.44 -12.97 4.19
CA GLU A 130 -14.95 -14.25 4.72
C GLU A 130 -13.43 -14.32 4.71
N VAL A 131 -12.78 -13.96 3.60
CA VAL A 131 -11.32 -13.95 3.50
C VAL A 131 -10.67 -13.00 4.51
N LEU A 132 -11.20 -11.80 4.67
CA LEU A 132 -10.65 -10.85 5.66
C LEU A 132 -10.87 -11.31 7.09
N ASN A 133 -12.00 -11.93 7.36
CA ASN A 133 -12.32 -12.49 8.65
C ASN A 133 -11.43 -13.70 8.98
N ASP A 134 -11.16 -14.55 7.99
CA ASP A 134 -10.24 -15.70 8.13
C ASP A 134 -8.80 -15.24 8.36
N ALA A 135 -8.33 -14.23 7.62
CA ALA A 135 -7.02 -13.63 7.84
C ALA A 135 -6.88 -13.06 9.26
N TYR A 136 -7.91 -12.39 9.76
CA TYR A 136 -7.95 -11.87 11.12
C TYR A 136 -7.90 -13.00 12.16
N HIS A 137 -8.71 -14.05 12.01
CA HIS A 137 -8.69 -15.19 12.93
C HIS A 137 -7.37 -15.98 12.86
N PHE A 138 -6.74 -16.03 11.70
CA PHE A 138 -5.42 -16.65 11.55
C PHE A 138 -4.37 -15.91 12.37
N ILE A 139 -4.27 -14.58 12.25
CA ILE A 139 -3.20 -13.81 12.91
C ILE A 139 -3.48 -13.53 14.39
N GLN A 140 -4.74 -13.39 14.80
CA GLN A 140 -5.15 -13.16 16.19
C GLN A 140 -5.38 -14.45 16.98
N GLY A 141 -5.52 -15.57 16.30
CA GLY A 141 -5.86 -16.85 16.94
C GLY A 141 -4.74 -17.36 17.86
N PRO A 142 -5.10 -18.21 18.83
CA PRO A 142 -4.11 -18.74 19.79
C PRO A 142 -3.03 -19.60 19.14
N GLY A 143 -3.26 -20.07 17.92
CA GLY A 143 -2.28 -20.82 17.11
C GLY A 143 -1.31 -19.97 16.30
N ALA A 144 -1.55 -18.65 16.19
CA ALA A 144 -0.74 -17.78 15.32
C ALA A 144 0.74 -17.78 15.71
N ARG A 145 1.02 -17.57 17.00
CA ARG A 145 2.39 -17.58 17.52
C ARG A 145 3.06 -18.92 17.30
N LYS A 146 2.35 -20.02 17.59
CA LYS A 146 2.87 -21.37 17.39
C LYS A 146 3.18 -21.63 15.89
N ALA A 147 2.27 -21.25 14.98
CA ALA A 147 2.49 -21.40 13.53
C ALA A 147 3.70 -20.60 13.06
N TRP A 148 3.91 -19.40 13.61
CA TRP A 148 5.07 -18.57 13.34
C TRP A 148 6.38 -19.16 13.87
N ASP A 149 6.39 -19.68 15.12
CA ASP A 149 7.56 -20.32 15.74
C ASP A 149 7.95 -21.62 15.02
N GLU A 150 6.96 -22.40 14.52
CA GLU A 150 7.17 -23.64 13.77
C GLU A 150 7.67 -23.41 12.35
N GLY A 151 7.34 -22.24 11.74
CA GLY A 151 7.76 -21.94 10.37
C GLY A 151 7.37 -20.54 9.92
N ALA A 152 8.19 -19.55 10.25
CA ALA A 152 7.92 -18.15 9.93
C ALA A 152 7.62 -17.90 8.44
N SER A 153 8.40 -18.51 7.51
CA SER A 153 8.14 -18.39 6.07
C SER A 153 6.76 -18.89 5.68
N ALA A 154 6.32 -20.05 6.19
CA ALA A 154 4.98 -20.59 5.88
C ALA A 154 3.88 -19.69 6.48
N PHE A 155 4.12 -19.08 7.63
CA PHE A 155 3.21 -18.11 8.24
C PHE A 155 3.06 -16.86 7.34
N TYR A 156 4.16 -16.28 6.86
CA TYR A 156 4.13 -15.14 5.96
C TYR A 156 3.52 -15.48 4.60
N ASP A 157 3.77 -16.68 4.08
CA ASP A 157 3.12 -17.17 2.85
C ASP A 157 1.60 -17.19 2.99
N GLN A 158 1.09 -17.63 4.13
CA GLN A 158 -0.35 -17.64 4.38
C GLN A 158 -0.95 -16.22 4.39
N ILE A 159 -0.25 -15.24 4.97
CA ILE A 159 -0.68 -13.82 4.91
C ILE A 159 -0.72 -13.32 3.46
N LYS A 160 0.31 -13.62 2.67
CA LYS A 160 0.34 -13.29 1.22
C LYS A 160 -0.82 -13.95 0.46
N CYS A 161 -1.14 -15.20 0.78
CA CYS A 161 -2.26 -15.93 0.16
C CYS A 161 -3.61 -15.27 0.45
N PHE A 162 -3.88 -14.79 1.67
CA PHE A 162 -5.11 -14.06 1.98
C PHE A 162 -5.27 -12.80 1.12
N SER A 163 -4.19 -12.03 0.93
CA SER A 163 -4.22 -10.85 0.08
C SER A 163 -4.50 -11.21 -1.38
N HIS A 164 -3.80 -12.19 -1.93
CA HIS A 164 -4.01 -12.64 -3.31
C HIS A 164 -5.43 -13.16 -3.53
N LEU A 165 -5.96 -13.94 -2.58
CA LEU A 165 -7.33 -14.45 -2.65
C LEU A 165 -8.35 -13.32 -2.60
N PHE A 166 -8.17 -12.34 -1.70
CA PHE A 166 -9.03 -11.16 -1.61
C PHE A 166 -9.04 -10.37 -2.93
N GLN A 167 -7.87 -10.13 -3.53
CA GLN A 167 -7.76 -9.43 -4.82
C GLN A 167 -8.50 -10.20 -5.93
N GLY A 168 -8.32 -11.52 -6.01
CA GLY A 168 -9.00 -12.38 -6.97
C GLY A 168 -10.52 -12.36 -6.80
N ILE A 169 -11.01 -12.46 -5.58
CA ILE A 169 -12.44 -12.38 -5.25
C ILE A 169 -12.98 -10.98 -5.59
N THR A 170 -12.28 -9.92 -5.23
CA THR A 170 -12.69 -8.55 -5.55
C THR A 170 -12.91 -8.37 -7.05
N VAL A 171 -11.98 -8.81 -7.89
CA VAL A 171 -12.11 -8.72 -9.34
C VAL A 171 -13.29 -9.56 -9.88
N SER A 172 -13.60 -10.69 -9.23
CA SER A 172 -14.60 -11.65 -9.67
C SER A 172 -16.02 -11.35 -9.19
N THR A 173 -16.18 -10.70 -8.02
CA THR A 173 -17.48 -10.58 -7.34
C THR A 173 -17.91 -9.15 -7.06
N PHE A 174 -16.99 -8.18 -7.11
CA PHE A 174 -17.32 -6.78 -6.84
C PHE A 174 -17.69 -6.05 -8.13
N SER A 175 -18.83 -5.34 -8.13
CA SER A 175 -19.26 -4.58 -9.29
C SER A 175 -18.29 -3.45 -9.62
N ARG A 176 -18.02 -3.23 -10.92
CA ARG A 176 -17.27 -2.07 -11.38
C ARG A 176 -18.11 -0.80 -11.17
N SER A 177 -17.80 -0.08 -10.13
CA SER A 177 -18.50 1.09 -9.63
C SER A 177 -17.50 2.05 -9.01
N GLU A 178 -17.93 3.21 -8.58
CA GLU A 178 -17.11 4.16 -7.83
C GLU A 178 -16.38 3.48 -6.64
N GLY A 179 -17.06 2.56 -5.93
CA GLY A 179 -16.45 1.79 -4.84
C GLY A 179 -15.28 0.91 -5.28
N SER A 180 -15.35 0.34 -6.50
CA SER A 180 -14.23 -0.43 -7.05
C SER A 180 -13.00 0.44 -7.27
N GLU A 181 -13.21 1.68 -7.67
CA GLU A 181 -12.11 2.61 -7.94
C GLU A 181 -11.41 3.05 -6.64
N PHE A 182 -12.15 3.24 -5.54
CA PHE A 182 -11.55 3.50 -4.24
C PHE A 182 -10.72 2.32 -3.73
N ILE A 183 -11.17 1.07 -3.94
CA ILE A 183 -10.41 -0.13 -3.61
C ILE A 183 -9.11 -0.19 -4.45
N GLN A 184 -9.22 0.00 -5.77
CA GLN A 184 -8.06 -0.05 -6.66
C GLN A 184 -7.07 1.09 -6.39
N PHE A 185 -7.58 2.31 -6.21
CA PHE A 185 -6.75 3.46 -5.87
C PHE A 185 -5.96 3.22 -4.58
N GLY A 186 -6.61 2.73 -3.52
CA GLY A 186 -5.95 2.38 -2.26
C GLY A 186 -4.84 1.34 -2.44
N LYS A 187 -5.10 0.30 -3.24
CA LYS A 187 -4.11 -0.74 -3.57
C LYS A 187 -2.89 -0.16 -4.28
N TYR A 188 -3.10 0.60 -5.35
CA TYR A 188 -2.00 1.11 -6.16
C TYR A 188 -1.22 2.22 -5.47
N LEU A 189 -1.87 3.05 -4.65
CA LEU A 189 -1.19 4.02 -3.81
C LEU A 189 -0.26 3.33 -2.81
N GLU A 190 -0.73 2.27 -2.14
CA GLU A 190 0.11 1.53 -1.21
C GLU A 190 1.28 0.82 -1.91
N ARG A 191 1.08 0.29 -3.13
CA ARG A 191 2.15 -0.30 -3.94
C ARG A 191 3.19 0.73 -4.37
N ALA A 192 2.74 1.90 -4.84
CA ALA A 192 3.64 2.99 -5.24
C ALA A 192 4.50 3.47 -4.06
N ASP A 193 3.90 3.66 -2.89
CA ASP A 193 4.63 4.02 -1.68
C ASP A 193 5.62 2.91 -1.27
N GLN A 194 5.20 1.66 -1.29
CA GLN A 194 6.06 0.53 -0.87
C GLN A 194 7.23 0.29 -1.82
N ILE A 195 7.07 0.46 -3.13
CA ILE A 195 8.19 0.25 -4.07
C ILE A 195 9.27 1.33 -3.92
N THR A 196 8.88 2.57 -3.65
CA THR A 196 9.85 3.65 -3.37
C THR A 196 10.61 3.37 -2.09
N ARG A 197 9.93 2.98 -1.01
CA ARG A 197 10.55 2.59 0.26
C ARG A 197 11.45 1.38 0.13
N LEU A 198 11.05 0.37 -0.65
CA LEU A 198 11.85 -0.83 -0.89
C LEU A 198 13.17 -0.51 -1.59
N LEU A 199 13.15 0.39 -2.57
CA LEU A 199 14.36 0.86 -3.24
C LEU A 199 15.23 1.68 -2.29
N ASP A 200 14.64 2.48 -1.43
CA ASP A 200 15.33 3.32 -0.45
C ASP A 200 15.98 2.50 0.67
N ILE A 201 15.36 1.39 1.11
CA ILE A 201 15.99 0.43 2.03
C ILE A 201 17.36 0.01 1.48
N LYS A 202 17.45 -0.32 0.19
CA LYS A 202 18.71 -0.75 -0.42
C LYS A 202 19.74 0.36 -0.46
N TYR A 203 19.33 1.62 -0.63
CA TYR A 203 20.22 2.78 -0.54
C TYR A 203 20.85 2.92 0.84
N HIS A 204 20.08 2.64 1.90
CA HIS A 204 20.55 2.71 3.29
C HIS A 204 21.34 1.49 3.77
N ILE A 205 21.29 0.35 3.05
CA ILE A 205 22.13 -0.81 3.35
C ILE A 205 23.53 -0.56 2.78
N LEU A 206 24.44 -0.12 3.65
CA LEU A 206 25.81 0.14 3.26
C LEU A 206 26.55 -1.16 2.92
N LEU A 207 27.20 -1.17 1.76
CA LEU A 207 28.20 -2.18 1.45
C LEU A 207 29.47 -1.90 2.26
N PRO A 208 30.20 -2.94 2.72
CA PRO A 208 31.42 -2.75 3.52
C PRO A 208 32.47 -1.87 2.84
N ASN A 209 32.60 -1.97 1.51
CA ASN A 209 33.49 -1.15 0.69
C ASN A 209 32.85 -0.74 -0.63
N ALA A 210 33.23 0.41 -1.18
CA ALA A 210 32.81 0.85 -2.51
C ALA A 210 33.20 -0.14 -3.63
N ALA A 211 34.24 -0.95 -3.43
CA ALA A 211 34.64 -2.01 -4.37
C ALA A 211 33.68 -3.22 -4.38
N ASP A 212 32.78 -3.36 -3.40
CA ASP A 212 31.83 -4.45 -3.30
C ASP A 212 30.58 -4.23 -4.17
N VAL A 213 30.45 -3.03 -4.77
CA VAL A 213 29.36 -2.73 -5.72
C VAL A 213 29.45 -3.66 -6.94
N GLY A 214 28.38 -4.39 -7.20
CA GLY A 214 28.33 -5.45 -8.23
C GLY A 214 28.94 -6.79 -7.78
N GLY A 215 29.43 -6.90 -6.55
CA GLY A 215 29.87 -8.15 -5.95
C GLY A 215 28.72 -9.10 -5.59
N ALA A 216 29.06 -10.29 -5.08
CA ALA A 216 28.07 -11.33 -4.76
C ALA A 216 27.04 -10.88 -3.74
N VAL A 217 27.46 -10.14 -2.69
CA VAL A 217 26.57 -9.62 -1.64
C VAL A 217 25.62 -8.58 -2.23
N ASP A 218 26.11 -7.62 -3.00
CA ASP A 218 25.30 -6.60 -3.64
C ASP A 218 24.28 -7.23 -4.60
N THR A 219 24.71 -8.17 -5.42
CA THR A 219 23.83 -8.93 -6.33
C THR A 219 22.75 -9.67 -5.56
N ALA A 220 23.08 -10.36 -4.45
CA ALA A 220 22.08 -11.05 -3.62
C ALA A 220 21.06 -10.09 -2.98
N GLN A 221 21.50 -8.90 -2.54
CA GLN A 221 20.62 -7.86 -2.03
C GLN A 221 19.65 -7.33 -3.11
N TRP A 222 20.13 -7.11 -4.34
CA TRP A 222 19.26 -6.71 -5.46
C TRP A 222 18.29 -7.81 -5.88
N HIS A 223 18.70 -9.08 -5.78
CA HIS A 223 17.76 -10.21 -5.90
C HIS A 223 16.68 -10.17 -4.82
N ALA A 224 17.04 -9.84 -3.58
CA ALA A 224 16.07 -9.71 -2.49
C ALA A 224 15.09 -8.54 -2.74
N VAL A 225 15.55 -7.41 -3.26
CA VAL A 225 14.68 -6.29 -3.69
C VAL A 225 13.66 -6.78 -4.74
N LEU A 226 14.11 -7.45 -5.79
CA LEU A 226 13.22 -7.98 -6.83
C LEU A 226 12.23 -9.02 -6.28
N ARG A 227 12.66 -9.91 -5.38
CA ARG A 227 11.78 -10.88 -4.71
C ARG A 227 10.76 -10.19 -3.81
N SER A 228 11.16 -9.16 -3.06
CA SER A 228 10.26 -8.38 -2.22
C SER A 228 9.18 -7.63 -3.01
N ALA A 229 9.48 -7.25 -4.26
CA ALA A 229 8.51 -6.71 -5.20
C ALA A 229 7.75 -7.77 -6.01
N SER A 230 7.99 -9.08 -5.82
CA SER A 230 7.52 -10.17 -6.70
C SER A 230 7.92 -9.99 -8.17
N ALA A 231 9.01 -9.33 -8.42
CA ALA A 231 9.41 -8.81 -9.73
C ALA A 231 10.51 -9.66 -10.42
N LEU A 232 11.12 -10.62 -9.70
CA LEU A 232 12.31 -11.34 -10.19
C LEU A 232 12.08 -12.06 -11.51
N GLU A 233 10.96 -12.77 -11.65
CA GLU A 233 10.62 -13.52 -12.86
C GLU A 233 10.27 -12.57 -14.02
N ALA A 234 9.57 -11.47 -13.75
CA ALA A 234 9.26 -10.45 -14.74
C ALA A 234 10.55 -9.75 -15.21
N TYR A 235 11.40 -9.32 -14.29
CA TYR A 235 12.71 -8.74 -14.60
C TYR A 235 13.55 -9.65 -15.51
N ARG A 236 13.64 -10.95 -15.20
CA ARG A 236 14.41 -11.93 -16.00
C ARG A 236 13.91 -12.13 -17.43
N ARG A 237 12.65 -11.78 -17.73
CA ARG A 237 12.12 -11.82 -19.10
C ARG A 237 12.70 -10.71 -19.99
N TYR A 238 13.05 -9.57 -19.39
CA TYR A 238 13.59 -8.41 -20.10
C TYR A 238 15.12 -8.39 -20.08
N TYR A 239 15.72 -8.77 -18.94
CA TYR A 239 17.16 -8.66 -18.67
C TYR A 239 17.77 -10.04 -18.44
N VAL A 240 18.39 -10.58 -19.46
CA VAL A 240 18.64 -12.03 -19.71
C VAL A 240 19.54 -12.76 -18.72
N ALA A 241 20.26 -12.21 -17.77
CA ALA A 241 21.01 -13.01 -16.80
C ALA A 241 21.52 -12.26 -15.57
N ASP A 242 22.00 -11.04 -15.69
CA ASP A 242 22.69 -10.39 -14.60
C ASP A 242 21.81 -9.36 -13.90
N VAL A 243 21.62 -9.52 -12.58
CA VAL A 243 20.97 -8.53 -11.77
C VAL A 243 21.95 -7.37 -11.53
N PHE A 244 21.78 -6.32 -12.32
CA PHE A 244 22.58 -5.11 -12.24
C PHE A 244 21.73 -3.97 -11.67
N TYR A 245 22.25 -3.27 -10.66
CA TYR A 245 21.48 -2.29 -9.87
C TYR A 245 20.73 -1.25 -10.71
N LYS A 246 21.38 -0.67 -11.75
CA LYS A 246 20.71 0.32 -12.62
C LYS A 246 19.52 -0.25 -13.36
N LYS A 247 19.61 -1.51 -13.81
CA LYS A 247 18.53 -2.20 -14.51
C LYS A 247 17.38 -2.59 -13.58
N VAL A 248 17.70 -2.90 -12.32
CA VAL A 248 16.66 -3.14 -11.29
C VAL A 248 15.91 -1.86 -11.00
N VAL A 249 16.61 -0.75 -10.79
CA VAL A 249 16.02 0.58 -10.56
C VAL A 249 15.20 1.02 -11.78
N GLU A 250 15.75 0.91 -13.00
CA GLU A 250 15.06 1.20 -14.25
C GLU A 250 13.74 0.45 -14.35
N PHE A 251 13.76 -0.87 -14.13
CA PHE A 251 12.58 -1.71 -14.19
C PHE A 251 11.54 -1.33 -13.14
N LEU A 252 11.93 -1.24 -11.87
CA LEU A 252 11.00 -0.99 -10.77
C LEU A 252 10.42 0.42 -10.76
N ILE A 253 11.08 1.38 -11.40
CA ILE A 253 10.56 2.76 -11.52
C ILE A 253 9.73 2.92 -12.79
N PHE A 254 10.22 2.48 -13.96
CA PHE A 254 9.73 2.93 -15.25
C PHE A 254 8.95 1.91 -16.08
N ASP A 255 8.96 0.61 -15.73
CA ASP A 255 8.17 -0.36 -16.48
C ASP A 255 6.66 -0.08 -16.28
N ASP A 256 5.93 -0.02 -17.40
CA ASP A 256 4.50 0.30 -17.45
C ASP A 256 3.59 -0.92 -17.56
N SER A 257 4.15 -2.11 -17.53
CA SER A 257 3.42 -3.37 -17.70
C SER A 257 3.38 -4.23 -16.43
N PHE A 258 4.36 -4.08 -15.54
CA PHE A 258 4.44 -4.87 -14.33
C PHE A 258 3.69 -4.21 -13.16
N PRO A 259 2.74 -4.90 -12.49
CA PRO A 259 1.76 -4.29 -11.57
C PRO A 259 2.31 -3.82 -10.22
N ARG A 260 3.63 -3.84 -10.02
CA ARG A 260 4.31 -3.37 -8.80
C ARG A 260 5.50 -2.45 -9.12
N THR A 261 5.47 -1.77 -10.26
CA THR A 261 6.40 -0.67 -10.56
C THR A 261 5.78 0.67 -10.18
N LEU A 262 6.62 1.67 -9.96
CA LEU A 262 6.14 3.01 -9.59
C LEU A 262 5.26 3.59 -10.71
N ARG A 263 5.72 3.52 -11.97
CA ARG A 263 4.99 4.07 -13.11
C ARG A 263 3.64 3.40 -13.31
N PHE A 264 3.59 2.06 -13.39
CA PHE A 264 2.34 1.32 -13.53
C PHE A 264 1.34 1.70 -12.42
N CYS A 265 1.79 1.70 -11.15
CA CYS A 265 0.91 2.04 -10.03
C CYS A 265 0.39 3.48 -10.14
N ALA A 266 1.23 4.44 -10.53
CA ALA A 266 0.82 5.83 -10.67
C ALA A 266 -0.15 6.03 -11.85
N GLU A 267 0.04 5.33 -12.98
CA GLU A 267 -0.90 5.34 -14.12
C GLU A 267 -2.27 4.77 -13.71
N GLU A 268 -2.30 3.65 -12.99
CA GLU A 268 -3.54 3.06 -12.47
C GLU A 268 -4.23 3.95 -11.42
N MET A 269 -3.45 4.62 -10.55
CA MET A 269 -4.00 5.63 -9.63
C MET A 269 -4.67 6.77 -10.39
N ASN A 270 -4.03 7.30 -11.44
CA ASN A 270 -4.59 8.35 -12.27
C ASN A 270 -5.88 7.90 -12.96
N HIS A 271 -5.91 6.68 -13.48
CA HIS A 271 -7.12 6.10 -14.06
C HIS A 271 -8.28 6.04 -13.04
N CYS A 272 -8.03 5.56 -11.83
CA CYS A 272 -9.04 5.53 -10.77
C CYS A 272 -9.54 6.93 -10.41
N ILE A 273 -8.63 7.92 -10.30
CA ILE A 273 -8.99 9.32 -10.00
C ILE A 273 -9.91 9.88 -11.08
N GLN A 274 -9.60 9.68 -12.35
CA GLN A 274 -10.42 10.15 -13.46
C GLN A 274 -11.83 9.56 -13.37
N LEU A 275 -11.97 8.25 -13.10
CA LEU A 275 -13.27 7.59 -12.97
C LEU A 275 -14.05 8.08 -11.73
N ILE A 276 -13.40 8.30 -10.59
CA ILE A 276 -14.02 8.84 -9.37
C ILE A 276 -14.52 10.27 -9.61
N THR A 277 -13.73 11.08 -10.31
CA THR A 277 -14.02 12.52 -10.48
C THR A 277 -14.89 12.86 -11.67
N GLU A 278 -15.12 11.93 -12.61
CA GLU A 278 -15.82 12.20 -13.89
C GLU A 278 -17.22 12.82 -13.70
N ALA A 279 -17.97 12.32 -12.72
CA ALA A 279 -19.33 12.79 -12.43
C ALA A 279 -19.46 13.50 -11.07
N ALA A 280 -18.36 13.73 -10.37
CA ALA A 280 -18.40 14.29 -9.03
C ALA A 280 -18.47 15.82 -9.05
N PRO A 281 -19.33 16.46 -8.24
CA PRO A 281 -19.43 17.91 -8.15
C PRO A 281 -18.16 18.56 -7.57
N GLU A 282 -17.37 17.81 -6.80
CA GLU A 282 -16.12 18.25 -6.16
C GLU A 282 -14.92 18.26 -7.10
N LYS A 283 -15.10 17.93 -8.38
CA LYS A 283 -14.02 17.85 -9.37
C LYS A 283 -13.16 19.12 -9.43
N GLU A 284 -13.78 20.29 -9.35
CA GLU A 284 -13.05 21.56 -9.37
C GLU A 284 -12.13 21.76 -8.16
N VAL A 285 -12.48 21.20 -7.01
CA VAL A 285 -11.70 21.30 -5.77
C VAL A 285 -10.41 20.50 -5.86
N ILE A 286 -10.46 19.30 -6.46
CA ILE A 286 -9.30 18.41 -6.59
C ILE A 286 -8.48 18.65 -7.86
N ALA A 287 -8.99 19.38 -8.84
CA ALA A 287 -8.35 19.58 -10.13
C ALA A 287 -6.87 20.02 -10.03
N PRO A 288 -6.46 20.98 -9.17
CA PRO A 288 -5.05 21.36 -9.05
C PRO A 288 -4.14 20.21 -8.59
N ALA A 289 -4.65 19.32 -7.74
CA ALA A 289 -3.89 18.15 -7.28
C ALA A 289 -3.77 17.10 -8.40
N ILE A 290 -4.80 16.94 -9.21
CA ILE A 290 -4.78 16.06 -10.38
C ILE A 290 -3.77 16.57 -11.41
N GLU A 291 -3.80 17.85 -11.76
CA GLU A 291 -2.86 18.47 -12.71
C GLU A 291 -1.39 18.27 -12.26
N ARG A 292 -1.13 18.44 -10.96
CA ARG A 292 0.19 18.20 -10.40
C ARG A 292 0.60 16.74 -10.52
N PHE A 293 -0.31 15.82 -10.25
CA PHE A 293 -0.04 14.39 -10.35
C PHE A 293 0.16 13.94 -11.81
N GLU A 294 -0.61 14.48 -12.74
CA GLU A 294 -0.42 14.26 -14.18
C GLU A 294 0.95 14.80 -14.67
N ALA A 295 1.39 15.93 -14.15
CA ALA A 295 2.74 16.45 -14.42
C ALA A 295 3.83 15.51 -13.88
N PHE A 296 3.64 14.91 -12.72
CA PHE A 296 4.53 13.87 -12.18
C PHE A 296 4.55 12.62 -13.08
N LEU A 297 3.40 12.14 -13.56
CA LEU A 297 3.31 11.03 -14.52
C LEU A 297 4.02 11.35 -15.83
N ALA A 298 3.81 12.55 -16.39
CA ALA A 298 4.50 12.99 -17.60
C ALA A 298 6.03 13.02 -17.40
N ARG A 299 6.49 13.43 -16.21
CA ARG A 299 7.91 13.39 -15.84
C ARG A 299 8.40 11.93 -15.80
N LEU A 300 7.70 11.01 -15.13
CA LEU A 300 8.06 9.59 -15.08
C LEU A 300 8.17 8.96 -16.47
N SER A 301 7.30 9.36 -17.40
CA SER A 301 7.29 8.82 -18.77
C SER A 301 8.45 9.31 -19.63
N ASN A 302 9.08 10.44 -19.28
CA ASN A 302 10.14 11.07 -20.06
C ASN A 302 11.53 10.98 -19.45
N LEU A 303 11.65 10.57 -18.18
CA LEU A 303 12.93 10.38 -17.49
C LEU A 303 13.60 9.06 -17.89
N HIS A 304 14.93 9.10 -17.90
CA HIS A 304 15.76 7.92 -18.01
C HIS A 304 16.41 7.59 -16.65
N VAL A 305 16.85 6.35 -16.49
CA VAL A 305 17.48 5.92 -15.23
C VAL A 305 18.75 6.70 -14.91
N GLU A 306 19.48 7.15 -15.91
CA GLU A 306 20.67 8.01 -15.78
C GLU A 306 20.33 9.36 -15.14
N ASP A 307 19.16 9.93 -15.46
CA ASP A 307 18.70 11.19 -14.88
C ASP A 307 18.42 11.02 -13.39
N VAL A 308 17.80 9.88 -13.00
CA VAL A 308 17.56 9.54 -11.60
C VAL A 308 18.87 9.44 -10.81
N PHE A 309 19.88 8.76 -11.35
CA PHE A 309 21.17 8.65 -10.67
C PHE A 309 21.95 9.97 -10.65
N THR A 310 21.76 10.84 -11.64
CA THR A 310 22.37 12.18 -11.68
C THR A 310 21.73 13.13 -10.66
N HIS A 311 20.42 13.04 -10.48
CA HIS A 311 19.69 13.81 -9.47
C HIS A 311 19.96 13.30 -8.05
N GLY A 312 20.15 12.00 -7.89
CA GLY A 312 20.22 11.24 -6.65
C GLY A 312 19.01 10.31 -6.52
N LEU A 313 19.28 9.01 -6.36
CA LEU A 313 18.18 8.02 -6.26
C LEU A 313 17.30 8.27 -5.02
N HIS A 314 17.90 8.56 -3.87
CA HIS A 314 17.19 8.84 -2.64
C HIS A 314 16.28 10.07 -2.77
N GLU A 315 16.81 11.17 -3.27
CA GLU A 315 16.10 12.42 -3.50
C GLU A 315 14.91 12.23 -4.45
N PHE A 316 15.13 11.45 -5.51
CA PHE A 316 14.04 11.10 -6.45
C PHE A 316 12.95 10.25 -5.79
N LEU A 317 13.32 9.27 -4.95
CA LEU A 317 12.35 8.42 -4.26
C LEU A 317 11.54 9.21 -3.22
N ASP A 318 12.17 10.13 -2.49
CA ASP A 318 11.49 11.04 -1.56
C ASP A 318 10.49 11.95 -2.28
N GLU A 319 10.90 12.56 -3.41
CA GLU A 319 9.98 13.34 -4.24
C GLU A 319 8.78 12.50 -4.71
N ALA A 320 9.02 11.27 -5.16
CA ALA A 320 7.96 10.38 -5.61
C ALA A 320 6.98 10.00 -4.47
N GLN A 321 7.51 9.74 -3.26
CA GLN A 321 6.66 9.49 -2.07
C GLN A 321 5.79 10.71 -1.73
N VAL A 322 6.35 11.91 -1.83
CA VAL A 322 5.61 13.17 -1.61
C VAL A 322 4.48 13.33 -2.64
N GLU A 323 4.74 13.10 -3.92
CA GLU A 323 3.70 13.23 -4.97
C GLU A 323 2.59 12.18 -4.79
N VAL A 324 2.95 10.92 -4.55
CA VAL A 324 1.98 9.84 -4.27
C VAL A 324 1.17 10.13 -2.99
N GLY A 325 1.83 10.61 -1.94
CA GLY A 325 1.18 10.97 -0.68
C GLY A 325 0.22 12.16 -0.83
N ASN A 326 0.62 13.19 -1.57
CA ASN A 326 -0.20 14.39 -1.79
C ASN A 326 -1.50 14.07 -2.53
N ILE A 327 -1.45 13.34 -3.63
CA ILE A 327 -2.67 12.99 -4.38
C ILE A 327 -3.60 12.12 -3.55
N GLY A 328 -3.04 11.16 -2.77
CA GLY A 328 -3.81 10.34 -1.83
C GLY A 328 -4.48 11.18 -0.74
N GLY A 329 -3.78 12.15 -0.17
CA GLY A 329 -4.29 13.07 0.83
C GLY A 329 -5.39 13.98 0.29
N HIS A 330 -5.24 14.51 -0.93
CA HIS A 330 -6.26 15.33 -1.58
C HIS A 330 -7.52 14.51 -1.90
N LEU A 331 -7.38 13.31 -2.44
CA LEU A 331 -8.52 12.44 -2.70
C LEU A 331 -9.24 12.09 -1.38
N TYR A 332 -8.49 11.77 -0.33
CA TYR A 332 -9.06 11.48 0.99
C TYR A 332 -9.83 12.67 1.54
N SER A 333 -9.24 13.87 1.56
CA SER A 333 -9.89 15.06 2.11
C SER A 333 -11.14 15.50 1.31
N THR A 334 -11.17 15.23 0.01
CA THR A 334 -12.29 15.63 -0.85
C THR A 334 -13.44 14.63 -0.81
N TYR A 335 -13.16 13.33 -0.82
CA TYR A 335 -14.20 12.30 -1.01
C TYR A 335 -14.41 11.36 0.17
N MET A 336 -13.46 11.27 1.09
CA MET A 336 -13.50 10.28 2.17
C MET A 336 -13.52 10.88 3.56
N TYR A 337 -13.15 12.17 3.71
CA TYR A 337 -13.15 12.82 5.00
C TYR A 337 -14.59 13.14 5.43
N PHE A 338 -14.96 12.63 6.59
CA PHE A 338 -16.22 12.98 7.27
C PHE A 338 -15.83 13.63 8.62
N PRO A 339 -16.09 14.94 8.78
CA PRO A 339 -15.78 15.59 10.04
C PRO A 339 -16.60 14.93 11.16
N PRO A 340 -16.01 14.69 12.33
CA PRO A 340 -16.76 14.19 13.47
C PRO A 340 -17.92 15.16 13.77
N VAL A 341 -19.12 14.62 13.89
CA VAL A 341 -20.32 15.41 14.23
C VAL A 341 -20.08 16.01 15.60
N ASP A 342 -19.97 17.34 15.68
CA ASP A 342 -19.96 18.03 16.96
C ASP A 342 -21.40 18.04 17.52
N LEU A 343 -21.72 16.95 18.21
CA LEU A 343 -23.01 16.80 18.89
C LEU A 343 -23.39 17.99 19.78
N GLN A 344 -22.37 18.68 20.34
CA GLN A 344 -22.62 19.89 21.15
C GLN A 344 -23.00 21.08 20.27
N ALA A 345 -22.46 21.19 19.07
CA ALA A 345 -22.84 22.24 18.12
C ALA A 345 -24.25 21.99 17.56
N GLU A 346 -24.62 20.75 17.26
CA GLU A 346 -25.98 20.40 16.85
C GLU A 346 -27.02 20.65 17.95
N ILE A 347 -26.74 20.25 19.18
CA ILE A 347 -27.61 20.52 20.33
C ILE A 347 -27.79 22.05 20.53
N ARG A 348 -26.72 22.84 20.44
CA ARG A 348 -26.80 24.30 20.53
C ARG A 348 -27.63 24.91 19.40
N PHE A 349 -27.48 24.40 18.19
CA PHE A 349 -28.22 24.87 17.01
C PHE A 349 -29.71 24.56 17.15
N HIS A 350 -30.10 23.36 17.59
CA HIS A 350 -31.50 23.01 17.86
C HIS A 350 -32.10 23.84 19.01
N GLN A 351 -31.36 24.06 20.09
CA GLN A 351 -31.80 24.91 21.18
C GLN A 351 -32.00 26.39 20.78
N GLN A 352 -31.17 26.89 19.86
CA GLN A 352 -31.34 28.26 19.30
C GLN A 352 -32.55 28.38 18.39
N GLN A 353 -32.85 27.32 17.58
CA GLN A 353 -34.05 27.32 16.76
C GLN A 353 -35.35 27.24 17.59
N GLU A 354 -35.36 26.47 18.65
CA GLU A 354 -36.52 26.38 19.56
C GLU A 354 -36.76 27.74 20.30
N GLN A 355 -35.70 28.46 20.65
CA GLN A 355 -35.82 29.79 21.27
C GLN A 355 -36.28 30.89 20.30
N GLN A 356 -36.10 30.73 19.00
CA GLN A 356 -36.57 31.69 17.99
C GLN A 356 -38.02 31.44 17.54
N GLN A 357 -38.61 30.30 17.92
CA GLN A 357 -39.99 29.95 17.60
C GLN A 357 -40.96 30.22 18.79
N GLN A 358 -40.45 30.67 19.94
CA GLN A 358 -41.21 31.16 21.10
C GLN A 358 -41.26 32.69 21.14
#